data_2326ca0e9df46bdfeea05ee914166f38
#
_entry.id   2326ca0e9df46bdfeea05ee914166f38
#
_cell.length_a   1.000
_cell.length_b   1.000
_cell.length_c   1.000
_cell.angle_alpha   90.00
_cell.angle_beta   90.00
_cell.angle_gamma   90.00
#
_symmetry.space_group_name_H-M   'P 1'
#
loop_
_entity.id
_entity.type
_entity.pdbx_description
1 polymer ?
#
loop_
_entity_poly.entity_id
_entity_poly.type
_entity_poly.pdbx_seq_one_letter_code
_entity_poly.pdbx_strand_id
1 'polypeptide(L)'
;CPMGIDLAGLVSMARHGMFKAGLIPHELHEVAKRADETGSPLGITADKFEDRIEWMADEHDVEIPVDKEKADVLALMSSIEIQKYPQSIAATAQIMKAAGEDWTFRLDGFEATNFGMLSGNPEWQKKATMKIIDAAIKIGAKTVVLPECGHAYMALRWQGANMLGKPLPFKVMHITEYLSDALDKGKIRVKKVDKSVTYHDPCQVSRRGGATKAARNVIKHLGVDFREMEFGGDYNWCCGGGGGVVTITRADPLRRRVFKLKMDQVEKTEADQLLSACANC
;
A
#
# COMPACT_ATOMS: atom_id res chain seq x y z
N CYS A 1 -14.84 -18.24 2.42
CA CYS A 1 -16.03 -19.09 2.33
C CYS A 1 -15.66 -20.53 2.74
N PRO A 2 -16.40 -21.17 3.68
CA PRO A 2 -16.11 -22.57 4.09
C PRO A 2 -16.22 -23.58 2.94
N MET A 3 -16.96 -23.23 1.90
CA MET A 3 -17.14 -24.05 0.70
C MET A 3 -16.07 -23.82 -0.38
N GLY A 4 -15.02 -23.06 -0.08
CA GLY A 4 -13.95 -22.77 -1.03
C GLY A 4 -14.30 -21.81 -2.18
N ILE A 5 -15.47 -21.14 -2.13
CA ILE A 5 -15.88 -20.18 -3.17
C ILE A 5 -15.02 -18.91 -3.05
N ASP A 6 -14.38 -18.50 -4.13
CA ASP A 6 -13.65 -17.22 -4.21
C ASP A 6 -14.65 -16.05 -4.38
N LEU A 7 -15.20 -15.58 -3.26
CA LEU A 7 -16.13 -14.45 -3.25
C LEU A 7 -15.46 -13.15 -3.75
N ALA A 8 -14.17 -12.97 -3.52
CA ALA A 8 -13.47 -11.79 -3.98
C ALA A 8 -13.29 -11.80 -5.51
N GLY A 9 -13.04 -12.98 -6.09
CA GLY A 9 -13.01 -13.18 -7.52
C GLY A 9 -14.37 -12.91 -8.16
N LEU A 10 -15.45 -13.42 -7.59
CA LEU A 10 -16.81 -13.14 -8.06
C LEU A 10 -17.15 -11.65 -8.06
N VAL A 11 -16.82 -10.93 -6.99
CA VAL A 11 -16.99 -9.46 -6.93
C VAL A 11 -16.16 -8.75 -7.99
N SER A 12 -14.93 -9.21 -8.24
CA SER A 12 -14.06 -8.64 -9.28
C SER A 12 -14.67 -8.83 -10.68
N MET A 13 -15.21 -10.04 -10.96
CA MET A 13 -15.90 -10.31 -12.23
C MET A 13 -17.17 -9.46 -12.39
N ALA A 14 -17.96 -9.29 -11.33
CA ALA A 14 -19.13 -8.42 -11.33
C ALA A 14 -18.77 -6.97 -11.61
N ARG A 15 -17.70 -6.44 -10.98
CA ARG A 15 -17.17 -5.10 -11.28
C ARG A 15 -16.77 -4.93 -12.74
N HIS A 16 -16.13 -5.94 -13.32
CA HIS A 16 -15.76 -5.92 -14.74
C HIS A 16 -17.00 -5.87 -15.65
N GLY A 17 -18.02 -6.68 -15.34
CA GLY A 17 -19.31 -6.63 -16.06
C GLY A 17 -19.98 -5.27 -15.94
N MET A 18 -20.01 -4.67 -14.75
CA MET A 18 -20.56 -3.33 -14.53
C MET A 18 -19.77 -2.24 -15.26
N PHE A 19 -18.45 -2.33 -15.26
CA PHE A 19 -17.61 -1.40 -16.03
C PHE A 19 -17.95 -1.44 -17.51
N LYS A 20 -18.00 -2.64 -18.11
CA LYS A 20 -18.36 -2.83 -19.53
C LYS A 20 -19.77 -2.33 -19.86
N ALA A 21 -20.69 -2.44 -18.93
CA ALA A 21 -22.06 -1.95 -19.08
C ALA A 21 -22.23 -0.45 -18.79
N GLY A 22 -21.16 0.27 -18.41
CA GLY A 22 -21.24 1.69 -18.06
C GLY A 22 -21.97 1.95 -16.73
N LEU A 23 -22.07 0.96 -15.84
CA LEU A 23 -22.85 0.99 -14.59
C LEU A 23 -22.00 1.25 -13.33
N ILE A 24 -20.73 1.62 -13.49
CA ILE A 24 -19.89 1.98 -12.34
C ILE A 24 -20.22 3.40 -11.87
N PRO A 25 -20.02 3.73 -10.57
CA PRO A 25 -20.19 5.08 -10.06
C PRO A 25 -19.32 6.07 -10.82
N HIS A 26 -19.91 7.21 -11.21
CA HIS A 26 -19.24 8.24 -12.00
C HIS A 26 -17.96 8.73 -11.32
N GLU A 27 -18.00 9.02 -10.03
CA GLU A 27 -16.84 9.51 -9.27
C GLU A 27 -15.68 8.51 -9.27
N LEU A 28 -15.98 7.23 -9.19
CA LEU A 28 -14.96 6.17 -9.27
C LEU A 28 -14.38 6.07 -10.68
N HIS A 29 -15.23 6.22 -11.71
CA HIS A 29 -14.80 6.24 -13.10
C HIS A 29 -13.83 7.39 -13.38
N GLU A 30 -14.16 8.61 -12.96
CA GLU A 30 -13.33 9.80 -13.16
C GLU A 30 -11.96 9.68 -12.49
N VAL A 31 -11.90 9.15 -11.27
CA VAL A 31 -10.61 8.93 -10.59
C VAL A 31 -9.79 7.85 -11.29
N ALA A 32 -10.44 6.76 -11.72
CA ALA A 32 -9.76 5.69 -12.45
C ALA A 32 -9.26 6.15 -13.83
N LYS A 33 -10.04 6.96 -14.54
CA LYS A 33 -9.66 7.59 -15.81
C LYS A 33 -8.47 8.52 -15.62
N ARG A 34 -8.51 9.40 -14.61
CA ARG A 34 -7.38 10.27 -14.27
C ARG A 34 -6.12 9.47 -14.00
N ALA A 35 -6.22 8.38 -13.21
CA ALA A 35 -5.08 7.50 -12.93
C ALA A 35 -4.50 6.87 -14.20
N ASP A 36 -5.34 6.50 -15.18
CA ASP A 36 -4.89 5.98 -16.46
C ASP A 36 -4.22 7.05 -17.33
N GLU A 37 -4.78 8.25 -17.39
CA GLU A 37 -4.29 9.36 -18.22
C GLU A 37 -3.01 10.00 -17.66
N THR A 38 -2.94 10.21 -16.34
CA THR A 38 -1.84 10.95 -15.69
C THR A 38 -0.85 10.05 -14.97
N GLY A 39 -1.17 8.78 -14.77
CA GLY A 39 -0.40 7.85 -13.94
C GLY A 39 -0.67 8.01 -12.42
N SER A 40 -1.57 8.91 -12.01
CA SER A 40 -1.86 9.17 -10.59
C SER A 40 -3.35 9.46 -10.35
N PRO A 41 -4.01 8.78 -9.40
CA PRO A 41 -5.42 9.04 -9.07
C PRO A 41 -5.67 10.44 -8.51
N LEU A 42 -4.68 11.06 -7.90
CA LEU A 42 -4.76 12.43 -7.37
C LEU A 42 -4.11 13.47 -8.30
N GLY A 43 -3.63 13.06 -9.48
CA GLY A 43 -2.98 13.96 -10.44
C GLY A 43 -1.61 14.43 -9.97
N ILE A 44 -0.89 13.62 -9.19
CA ILE A 44 0.50 13.90 -8.83
C ILE A 44 1.37 13.62 -10.05
N THR A 45 2.07 14.66 -10.51
CA THR A 45 3.04 14.57 -11.59
C THR A 45 4.42 14.19 -11.06
N ALA A 46 5.34 13.81 -11.95
CA ALA A 46 6.73 13.54 -11.60
C ALA A 46 7.36 14.72 -10.87
N ASP A 47 7.22 15.93 -11.41
CA ASP A 47 7.75 17.19 -10.83
C ASP A 47 7.24 17.41 -9.41
N LYS A 48 5.91 17.22 -9.16
CA LYS A 48 5.34 17.35 -7.81
C LYS A 48 5.87 16.31 -6.83
N PHE A 49 6.18 15.13 -7.30
CA PHE A 49 6.79 14.12 -6.45
C PHE A 49 8.25 14.46 -6.16
N GLU A 50 8.98 14.94 -7.15
CA GLU A 50 10.35 15.42 -7.01
C GLU A 50 10.44 16.59 -6.01
N ASP A 51 9.60 17.62 -6.15
CA ASP A 51 9.47 18.72 -5.18
C ASP A 51 9.24 18.21 -3.74
N ARG A 52 8.42 17.16 -3.58
CA ARG A 52 8.17 16.57 -2.26
C ARG A 52 9.36 15.80 -1.72
N ILE A 53 10.09 15.13 -2.58
CA ILE A 53 11.33 14.43 -2.23
C ILE A 53 12.37 15.43 -1.75
N GLU A 54 12.60 16.51 -2.50
CA GLU A 54 13.54 17.58 -2.14
C GLU A 54 13.17 18.20 -0.79
N TRP A 55 11.91 18.58 -0.62
CA TRP A 55 11.45 19.12 0.65
C TRP A 55 11.69 18.18 1.83
N MET A 56 11.36 16.89 1.70
CA MET A 56 11.56 15.90 2.77
C MET A 56 13.04 15.59 3.00
N ALA A 57 13.86 15.63 1.98
CA ALA A 57 15.30 15.47 2.09
C ALA A 57 15.92 16.59 2.93
N ASP A 58 15.56 17.85 2.64
CA ASP A 58 16.02 19.04 3.35
C ASP A 58 15.52 19.08 4.80
N GLU A 59 14.21 18.84 5.00
CA GLU A 59 13.58 18.92 6.35
C GLU A 59 14.14 17.86 7.31
N HIS A 60 14.49 16.69 6.80
CA HIS A 60 14.93 15.55 7.62
C HIS A 60 16.44 15.25 7.52
N ASP A 61 17.20 16.04 6.80
CA ASP A 61 18.63 15.84 6.56
C ASP A 61 18.94 14.39 6.12
N VAL A 62 18.24 13.94 5.09
CA VAL A 62 18.35 12.58 4.57
C VAL A 62 18.50 12.57 3.06
N GLU A 63 19.48 11.82 2.54
CA GLU A 63 19.63 11.60 1.10
C GLU A 63 18.55 10.68 0.59
N ILE A 64 17.85 11.10 -0.46
CA ILE A 64 16.76 10.35 -1.10
C ILE A 64 17.12 10.13 -2.58
N PRO A 65 17.58 8.93 -2.96
CA PRO A 65 17.97 8.66 -4.33
C PRO A 65 16.76 8.55 -5.25
N VAL A 66 16.85 9.23 -6.39
CA VAL A 66 15.82 9.27 -7.44
C VAL A 66 16.43 8.86 -8.76
N ASP A 67 15.67 8.10 -9.53
CA ASP A 67 15.97 7.73 -10.93
C ASP A 67 17.37 7.12 -11.16
N LYS A 68 17.91 6.37 -10.17
CA LYS A 68 19.14 5.61 -10.40
C LYS A 68 18.99 4.67 -11.59
N GLU A 69 20.02 4.55 -12.40
CA GLU A 69 20.04 3.61 -13.53
C GLU A 69 20.02 2.15 -13.08
N LYS A 70 20.59 1.87 -11.89
CA LYS A 70 20.61 0.54 -11.26
C LYS A 70 20.40 0.70 -9.77
N ALA A 71 19.57 -0.20 -9.21
CA ALA A 71 19.38 -0.32 -7.77
C ALA A 71 18.82 -1.69 -7.43
N ASP A 72 19.19 -2.23 -6.28
CA ASP A 72 18.71 -3.52 -5.79
C ASP A 72 17.25 -3.44 -5.30
N VAL A 73 16.83 -2.26 -4.81
CA VAL A 73 15.49 -2.03 -4.27
C VAL A 73 14.82 -0.86 -5.00
N LEU A 74 13.65 -1.12 -5.57
CA LEU A 74 12.72 -0.08 -6.02
C LEU A 74 11.71 0.16 -4.89
N ALA A 75 11.74 1.35 -4.30
CA ALA A 75 10.69 1.79 -3.40
C ALA A 75 9.56 2.48 -4.18
N LEU A 76 8.31 2.19 -3.83
CA LEU A 76 7.14 2.84 -4.40
C LEU A 76 6.57 3.84 -3.39
N MET A 77 5.71 4.73 -3.89
CA MET A 77 5.00 5.69 -3.08
C MET A 77 3.59 5.87 -3.67
N SER A 78 2.60 6.09 -2.83
CA SER A 78 1.26 6.39 -3.32
C SER A 78 1.00 7.89 -3.35
N SER A 79 0.13 8.33 -4.26
CA SER A 79 -0.29 9.73 -4.35
C SER A 79 -0.81 10.29 -3.03
N ILE A 80 -1.48 9.46 -2.21
CA ILE A 80 -2.01 9.90 -0.94
C ILE A 80 -0.91 10.15 0.09
N GLU A 81 0.14 9.35 0.09
CA GLU A 81 1.31 9.59 0.95
C GLU A 81 2.03 10.87 0.53
N ILE A 82 2.29 11.03 -0.78
CA ILE A 82 2.95 12.23 -1.31
C ILE A 82 2.19 13.49 -0.92
N GLN A 83 0.85 13.44 -0.94
CA GLN A 83 0.01 14.62 -0.71
C GLN A 83 -0.32 14.85 0.77
N LYS A 84 -0.61 13.78 1.53
CA LYS A 84 -1.17 13.88 2.89
C LYS A 84 -0.18 13.48 3.99
N TYR A 85 0.77 12.61 3.66
CA TYR A 85 1.71 12.02 4.62
C TYR A 85 3.14 12.03 4.06
N PRO A 86 3.68 13.20 3.62
CA PRO A 86 4.98 13.27 2.96
C PRO A 86 6.13 12.76 3.83
N GLN A 87 5.97 12.75 5.16
CA GLN A 87 6.95 12.17 6.09
C GLN A 87 7.25 10.70 5.80
N SER A 88 6.35 9.97 5.13
CA SER A 88 6.61 8.58 4.71
C SER A 88 7.76 8.49 3.69
N ILE A 89 8.00 9.54 2.92
CA ILE A 89 9.13 9.64 1.98
C ILE A 89 10.46 9.63 2.76
N ALA A 90 10.60 10.53 3.72
CA ALA A 90 11.79 10.60 4.57
C ALA A 90 11.96 9.34 5.42
N ALA A 91 10.88 8.83 6.01
CA ALA A 91 10.92 7.59 6.79
C ALA A 91 11.39 6.40 5.94
N THR A 92 10.94 6.28 4.69
CA THR A 92 11.42 5.25 3.76
C THR A 92 12.93 5.39 3.53
N ALA A 93 13.41 6.61 3.27
CA ALA A 93 14.83 6.86 3.05
C ALA A 93 15.68 6.52 4.29
N GLN A 94 15.22 6.92 5.48
CA GLN A 94 15.91 6.60 6.75
C GLN A 94 15.97 5.08 7.00
N ILE A 95 14.89 4.35 6.71
CA ILE A 95 14.83 2.89 6.81
C ILE A 95 15.82 2.24 5.83
N MET A 96 15.80 2.64 4.57
CA MET A 96 16.69 2.09 3.54
C MET A 96 18.16 2.39 3.84
N LYS A 97 18.47 3.60 4.31
CA LYS A 97 19.80 4.00 4.79
C LYS A 97 20.25 3.15 5.97
N ALA A 98 19.40 2.98 6.97
CA ALA A 98 19.70 2.16 8.14
C ALA A 98 19.92 0.67 7.78
N ALA A 99 19.20 0.18 6.79
CA ALA A 99 19.35 -1.20 6.29
C ALA A 99 20.55 -1.38 5.34
N GLY A 100 21.23 -0.30 4.93
CA GLY A 100 22.35 -0.33 3.99
C GLY A 100 21.95 -0.77 2.59
N GLU A 101 20.74 -0.42 2.13
CA GLU A 101 20.22 -0.84 0.84
C GLU A 101 20.71 0.07 -0.29
N ASP A 102 20.99 -0.53 -1.45
CA ASP A 102 21.08 0.18 -2.72
C ASP A 102 19.68 0.31 -3.31
N TRP A 103 19.08 1.48 -3.18
CA TRP A 103 17.68 1.71 -3.49
C TRP A 103 17.43 3.01 -4.24
N THR A 104 16.24 3.16 -4.81
CA THR A 104 15.81 4.41 -5.46
C THR A 104 14.29 4.50 -5.51
N PHE A 105 13.77 5.74 -5.58
CA PHE A 105 12.48 6.02 -6.19
C PHE A 105 12.62 6.15 -7.71
N ARG A 106 11.51 5.95 -8.43
CA ARG A 106 11.42 6.20 -9.89
C ARG A 106 10.28 7.17 -10.17
N LEU A 107 10.59 8.32 -10.79
CA LEU A 107 9.57 9.32 -11.15
C LEU A 107 8.63 8.82 -12.25
N ASP A 108 9.11 7.93 -13.11
CA ASP A 108 8.33 7.30 -14.17
C ASP A 108 7.50 6.07 -13.71
N GLY A 109 7.61 5.65 -12.46
CA GLY A 109 6.98 4.43 -11.95
C GLY A 109 6.72 4.39 -10.44
N PHE A 110 6.49 5.54 -9.79
CA PHE A 110 6.30 5.60 -8.34
C PHE A 110 4.92 5.17 -7.86
N GLU A 111 3.88 5.51 -8.61
CA GLU A 111 2.50 5.37 -8.17
C GLU A 111 2.05 3.91 -8.19
N ALA A 112 1.74 3.43 -7.00
CA ALA A 112 1.34 2.05 -6.81
C ALA A 112 -0.17 1.82 -6.79
N THR A 113 -0.98 2.86 -6.56
CA THR A 113 -2.43 2.70 -6.38
C THR A 113 -3.12 2.28 -7.69
N ASN A 114 -3.79 1.12 -7.67
CA ASN A 114 -4.39 0.55 -8.88
C ASN A 114 -5.90 0.80 -8.95
N PHE A 115 -6.30 1.94 -9.49
CA PHE A 115 -7.71 2.28 -9.70
C PHE A 115 -8.37 1.50 -10.84
N GLY A 116 -7.61 0.95 -11.78
CA GLY A 116 -8.12 0.00 -12.77
C GLY A 116 -8.72 -1.24 -12.10
N MET A 117 -8.06 -1.79 -11.07
CA MET A 117 -8.59 -2.89 -10.27
C MET A 117 -9.87 -2.49 -9.51
N LEU A 118 -9.92 -1.26 -8.97
CA LEU A 118 -11.06 -0.77 -8.20
C LEU A 118 -12.28 -0.49 -9.07
N SER A 119 -12.08 0.05 -10.26
CA SER A 119 -13.14 0.35 -11.24
C SER A 119 -13.63 -0.88 -12.01
N GLY A 120 -12.86 -1.98 -11.99
CA GLY A 120 -13.15 -3.19 -12.76
C GLY A 120 -12.70 -3.13 -14.21
N ASN A 121 -11.76 -2.24 -14.56
CA ASN A 121 -11.14 -2.16 -15.87
C ASN A 121 -9.82 -2.94 -15.90
N PRO A 122 -9.76 -4.15 -16.52
CA PRO A 122 -8.56 -4.97 -16.53
C PRO A 122 -7.42 -4.37 -17.37
N GLU A 123 -7.73 -3.56 -18.37
CA GLU A 123 -6.72 -2.91 -19.22
C GLU A 123 -6.00 -1.82 -18.44
N TRP A 124 -6.73 -0.95 -17.75
CA TRP A 124 -6.16 0.06 -16.85
C TRP A 124 -5.41 -0.57 -15.68
N GLN A 125 -5.96 -1.66 -15.14
CA GLN A 125 -5.28 -2.42 -14.10
C GLN A 125 -3.94 -2.96 -14.57
N LYS A 126 -3.90 -3.57 -15.76
CA LYS A 126 -2.68 -4.10 -16.37
C LYS A 126 -1.68 -2.98 -16.65
N LYS A 127 -2.11 -1.88 -17.27
CA LYS A 127 -1.26 -0.74 -17.61
C LYS A 127 -0.56 -0.17 -16.37
N ALA A 128 -1.31 0.09 -15.28
CA ALA A 128 -0.74 0.57 -14.03
C ALA A 128 0.26 -0.41 -13.41
N THR A 129 -0.05 -1.71 -13.41
CA THR A 129 0.85 -2.73 -12.85
C THR A 129 2.10 -2.90 -13.71
N MET A 130 1.96 -2.92 -15.04
CA MET A 130 3.10 -3.09 -15.96
C MET A 130 4.08 -1.92 -15.88
N LYS A 131 3.60 -0.69 -15.68
CA LYS A 131 4.46 0.48 -15.49
C LYS A 131 5.47 0.27 -14.36
N ILE A 132 5.03 -0.30 -13.23
CA ILE A 132 5.91 -0.63 -12.10
C ILE A 132 6.84 -1.79 -12.44
N ILE A 133 6.32 -2.84 -13.07
CA ILE A 133 7.12 -4.00 -13.47
C ILE A 133 8.25 -3.58 -14.42
N ASP A 134 7.93 -2.76 -15.42
CA ASP A 134 8.91 -2.28 -16.40
C ASP A 134 9.97 -1.38 -15.73
N ALA A 135 9.58 -0.49 -14.82
CA ALA A 135 10.50 0.32 -14.04
C ALA A 135 11.45 -0.54 -13.20
N ALA A 136 10.94 -1.56 -12.51
CA ALA A 136 11.74 -2.49 -11.72
C ALA A 136 12.72 -3.31 -12.56
N ILE A 137 12.27 -3.80 -13.72
CA ILE A 137 13.12 -4.55 -14.66
C ILE A 137 14.22 -3.63 -15.24
N LYS A 138 13.87 -2.41 -15.62
CA LYS A 138 14.79 -1.43 -16.20
C LYS A 138 15.99 -1.16 -15.32
N ILE A 139 15.79 -1.03 -14.01
CA ILE A 139 16.89 -0.77 -13.05
C ILE A 139 17.55 -2.04 -12.50
N GLY A 140 17.06 -3.22 -12.88
CA GLY A 140 17.55 -4.50 -12.37
C GLY A 140 17.22 -4.78 -10.91
N ALA A 141 16.10 -4.23 -10.40
CA ALA A 141 15.70 -4.39 -9.01
C ALA A 141 15.52 -5.87 -8.64
N LYS A 142 16.02 -6.25 -7.48
CA LYS A 142 15.82 -7.57 -6.85
C LYS A 142 14.57 -7.58 -5.97
N THR A 143 14.19 -6.41 -5.45
CA THR A 143 13.04 -6.25 -4.57
C THR A 143 12.28 -4.97 -4.91
N VAL A 144 10.95 -5.05 -4.93
CA VAL A 144 10.04 -3.90 -5.00
C VAL A 144 9.34 -3.79 -3.65
N VAL A 145 9.44 -2.64 -2.99
CA VAL A 145 8.84 -2.37 -1.67
C VAL A 145 7.68 -1.40 -1.83
N LEU A 146 6.51 -1.83 -1.34
CA LEU A 146 5.30 -1.01 -1.30
C LEU A 146 5.10 -0.47 0.11
N PRO A 147 5.03 0.87 0.30
CA PRO A 147 5.00 1.46 1.63
C PRO A 147 3.65 1.30 2.33
N GLU A 148 2.50 1.37 1.58
CA GLU A 148 1.19 1.36 2.26
C GLU A 148 0.08 0.65 1.49
N CYS A 149 -0.02 0.81 0.20
CA CYS A 149 -1.23 0.48 -0.56
C CYS A 149 -1.47 -1.03 -0.75
N GLY A 150 -2.45 -1.56 -0.02
CA GLY A 150 -2.82 -2.97 -0.15
C GLY A 150 -3.36 -3.37 -1.52
N HIS A 151 -4.01 -2.46 -2.25
CA HIS A 151 -4.49 -2.75 -3.62
C HIS A 151 -3.32 -2.87 -4.60
N ALA A 152 -2.31 -2.01 -4.45
CA ALA A 152 -1.08 -2.12 -5.20
C ALA A 152 -0.35 -3.42 -4.89
N TYR A 153 -0.28 -3.78 -3.60
CA TYR A 153 0.30 -5.04 -3.16
C TYR A 153 -0.40 -6.24 -3.79
N MET A 154 -1.73 -6.26 -3.79
CA MET A 154 -2.52 -7.31 -4.43
C MET A 154 -2.29 -7.38 -5.94
N ALA A 155 -2.33 -6.23 -6.62
CA ALA A 155 -2.15 -6.16 -8.06
C ALA A 155 -0.74 -6.62 -8.49
N LEU A 156 0.30 -6.19 -7.79
CA LEU A 156 1.68 -6.51 -8.14
C LEU A 156 2.08 -7.92 -7.66
N ARG A 157 1.86 -8.21 -6.37
CA ARG A 157 2.32 -9.45 -5.72
C ARG A 157 1.63 -10.69 -6.26
N TRP A 158 0.28 -10.62 -6.40
CA TRP A 158 -0.53 -11.79 -6.72
C TRP A 158 -0.98 -11.87 -8.16
N GLN A 159 -1.01 -10.74 -8.88
CA GLN A 159 -1.48 -10.71 -10.27
C GLN A 159 -0.39 -10.27 -11.26
N GLY A 160 0.71 -9.70 -10.80
CA GLY A 160 1.77 -9.17 -11.66
C GLY A 160 2.37 -10.22 -12.60
N ALA A 161 2.62 -11.43 -12.11
CA ALA A 161 3.15 -12.53 -12.94
C ALA A 161 2.21 -12.91 -14.08
N ASN A 162 0.88 -12.92 -13.83
CA ASN A 162 -0.12 -13.20 -14.85
C ASN A 162 -0.18 -12.08 -15.90
N MET A 163 -0.02 -10.83 -15.49
CA MET A 163 -0.02 -9.67 -16.38
C MET A 163 1.25 -9.63 -17.24
N LEU A 164 2.39 -10.00 -16.66
CA LEU A 164 3.68 -10.11 -17.36
C LEU A 164 3.74 -11.35 -18.27
N GLY A 165 2.94 -12.38 -17.98
CA GLY A 165 2.95 -13.67 -18.70
C GLY A 165 4.09 -14.61 -18.28
N LYS A 166 4.83 -14.30 -17.22
CA LYS A 166 5.92 -15.11 -16.64
C LYS A 166 6.16 -14.70 -15.17
N PRO A 167 6.90 -15.51 -14.39
CA PRO A 167 7.29 -15.13 -13.03
C PRO A 167 7.96 -13.76 -12.99
N LEU A 168 7.67 -12.97 -11.96
CA LEU A 168 8.35 -11.69 -11.74
C LEU A 168 9.83 -11.95 -11.44
N PRO A 169 10.78 -11.20 -12.05
CA PRO A 169 12.20 -11.38 -11.83
C PRO A 169 12.70 -10.76 -10.50
N PHE A 170 11.80 -10.25 -9.70
CA PHE A 170 12.05 -9.60 -8.41
C PHE A 170 11.02 -10.02 -7.36
N LYS A 171 11.38 -9.83 -6.09
CA LYS A 171 10.49 -10.05 -4.95
C LYS A 171 9.60 -8.81 -4.74
N VAL A 172 8.32 -9.01 -4.44
CA VAL A 172 7.40 -7.94 -4.04
C VAL A 172 7.18 -8.05 -2.54
N MET A 173 7.41 -6.97 -1.81
CA MET A 173 7.22 -6.91 -0.36
C MET A 173 6.40 -5.68 0.02
N HIS A 174 5.45 -5.86 0.93
CA HIS A 174 4.89 -4.73 1.66
C HIS A 174 5.91 -4.22 2.67
N ILE A 175 5.86 -2.93 3.03
CA ILE A 175 6.82 -2.33 3.97
C ILE A 175 6.89 -3.10 5.30
N THR A 176 5.77 -3.60 5.81
CA THR A 176 5.76 -4.41 7.03
C THR A 176 6.53 -5.72 6.89
N GLU A 177 6.48 -6.36 5.71
CA GLU A 177 7.27 -7.57 5.43
C GLU A 177 8.76 -7.23 5.31
N TYR A 178 9.07 -6.11 4.65
CA TYR A 178 10.45 -5.65 4.52
C TYR A 178 11.05 -5.32 5.90
N LEU A 179 10.34 -4.56 6.72
CA LEU A 179 10.78 -4.22 8.08
C LEU A 179 10.96 -5.47 8.94
N SER A 180 10.00 -6.40 8.91
CA SER A 180 10.09 -7.65 9.64
C SER A 180 11.35 -8.43 9.26
N ASP A 181 11.62 -8.61 7.97
CA ASP A 181 12.80 -9.32 7.46
C ASP A 181 14.10 -8.59 7.84
N ALA A 182 14.14 -7.27 7.73
CA ALA A 182 15.31 -6.46 8.06
C ALA A 182 15.64 -6.47 9.57
N LEU A 183 14.62 -6.47 10.42
CA LEU A 183 14.77 -6.58 11.87
C LEU A 183 15.25 -7.98 12.28
N ASP A 184 14.65 -9.03 11.73
CA ASP A 184 15.02 -10.42 12.03
C ASP A 184 16.47 -10.73 11.58
N LYS A 185 16.92 -10.13 10.49
CA LYS A 185 18.31 -10.24 9.99
C LYS A 185 19.29 -9.30 10.70
N GLY A 186 18.81 -8.45 11.60
CA GLY A 186 19.65 -7.46 12.30
C GLY A 186 20.19 -6.34 11.43
N LYS A 187 19.64 -6.13 10.22
CA LYS A 187 20.00 -5.02 9.33
C LYS A 187 19.56 -3.67 9.93
N ILE A 188 18.43 -3.67 10.61
CA ILE A 188 17.88 -2.49 11.30
C ILE A 188 17.77 -2.80 12.78
N ARG A 189 18.10 -1.80 13.61
CA ARG A 189 17.89 -1.84 15.06
C ARG A 189 16.93 -0.74 15.45
N VAL A 190 15.97 -1.05 16.30
CA VAL A 190 14.98 -0.10 16.81
C VAL A 190 15.15 0.09 18.31
N LYS A 191 14.80 1.29 18.78
CA LYS A 191 14.70 1.57 20.21
C LYS A 191 13.34 1.09 20.71
N LYS A 192 13.30 0.65 21.96
CA LYS A 192 12.03 0.38 22.65
C LYS A 192 11.22 1.67 22.77
N VAL A 193 9.93 1.55 22.56
CA VAL A 193 8.97 2.64 22.67
C VAL A 193 8.03 2.34 23.84
N ASP A 194 8.02 3.21 24.84
CA ASP A 194 7.14 3.09 26.02
C ASP A 194 5.76 3.65 25.70
N LYS A 195 4.96 2.87 24.98
CA LYS A 195 3.57 3.17 24.58
C LYS A 195 2.77 1.89 24.53
N SER A 196 1.47 2.00 24.82
CA SER A 196 0.53 0.96 24.45
C SER A 196 0.01 1.19 23.03
N VAL A 197 -0.07 0.13 22.23
CA VAL A 197 -0.49 0.22 20.83
C VAL A 197 -1.46 -0.89 20.48
N THR A 198 -2.41 -0.56 19.60
CA THR A 198 -3.19 -1.55 18.85
C THR A 198 -2.92 -1.41 17.36
N TYR A 199 -3.24 -2.43 16.58
CA TYR A 199 -2.95 -2.45 15.15
C TYR A 199 -4.19 -2.79 14.33
N HIS A 200 -4.53 -1.92 13.39
CA HIS A 200 -5.52 -2.22 12.36
C HIS A 200 -4.84 -2.91 11.17
N ASP A 201 -5.23 -4.13 10.89
CA ASP A 201 -4.79 -4.87 9.73
C ASP A 201 -5.44 -4.33 8.45
N PRO A 202 -4.68 -3.75 7.49
CA PRO A 202 -5.25 -3.32 6.22
C PRO A 202 -5.77 -4.53 5.44
N CYS A 203 -7.04 -4.50 5.05
CA CYS A 203 -7.73 -5.67 4.52
C CYS A 203 -7.08 -6.29 3.27
N GLN A 204 -6.46 -5.49 2.42
CA GLN A 204 -5.81 -5.98 1.19
C GLN A 204 -4.38 -6.47 1.43
N VAL A 205 -3.70 -5.96 2.45
CA VAL A 205 -2.36 -6.42 2.85
C VAL A 205 -2.48 -7.71 3.65
N SER A 206 -3.33 -7.70 4.68
CA SER A 206 -3.46 -8.80 5.64
C SER A 206 -4.37 -9.90 5.11
N ARG A 207 -5.68 -9.69 5.15
CA ARG A 207 -6.68 -10.75 4.87
C ARG A 207 -6.61 -11.30 3.45
N ARG A 208 -6.43 -10.44 2.44
CA ARG A 208 -6.28 -10.87 1.04
C ARG A 208 -4.83 -11.10 0.64
N GLY A 209 -3.92 -10.31 1.15
CA GLY A 209 -2.50 -10.39 0.81
C GLY A 209 -1.72 -11.44 1.60
N GLY A 210 -2.23 -11.86 2.77
CA GLY A 210 -1.61 -12.88 3.62
C GLY A 210 -0.46 -12.35 4.51
N ALA A 211 -0.23 -11.04 4.55
CA ALA A 211 0.88 -10.43 5.29
C ALA A 211 0.47 -10.01 6.73
N THR A 212 -0.21 -10.90 7.48
CA THR A 212 -0.69 -10.60 8.84
C THR A 212 0.41 -10.67 9.89
N LYS A 213 1.34 -11.61 9.76
CA LYS A 213 2.36 -11.88 10.79
C LYS A 213 3.45 -10.82 10.82
N ALA A 214 3.78 -10.23 9.69
CA ALA A 214 4.89 -9.31 9.54
C ALA A 214 4.73 -8.05 10.41
N ALA A 215 3.55 -7.43 10.41
CA ALA A 215 3.28 -6.25 11.25
C ALA A 215 3.45 -6.56 12.74
N ARG A 216 2.97 -7.71 13.21
CA ARG A 216 3.11 -8.12 14.61
C ARG A 216 4.55 -8.39 15.00
N ASN A 217 5.36 -8.93 14.07
CA ASN A 217 6.78 -9.10 14.30
C ASN A 217 7.50 -7.76 14.44
N VAL A 218 7.18 -6.78 13.59
CA VAL A 218 7.70 -5.39 13.74
C VAL A 218 7.31 -4.80 15.08
N ILE A 219 6.04 -4.90 15.49
CA ILE A 219 5.53 -4.40 16.77
C ILE A 219 6.27 -5.07 17.94
N LYS A 220 6.52 -6.36 17.86
CA LYS A 220 7.30 -7.09 18.89
C LYS A 220 8.72 -6.54 19.03
N HIS A 221 9.39 -6.23 17.92
CA HIS A 221 10.74 -5.63 17.96
C HIS A 221 10.75 -4.24 18.59
N LEU A 222 9.67 -3.46 18.44
CA LEU A 222 9.53 -2.14 19.08
C LEU A 222 9.37 -2.22 20.60
N GLY A 223 9.02 -3.40 21.14
CA GLY A 223 8.89 -3.64 22.57
C GLY A 223 7.78 -2.85 23.25
N VAL A 224 6.77 -2.45 22.52
CA VAL A 224 5.57 -1.76 22.98
C VAL A 224 4.61 -2.69 23.71
N ASP A 225 3.69 -2.15 24.52
CA ASP A 225 2.55 -2.88 25.07
C ASP A 225 1.51 -3.07 23.95
N PHE A 226 1.55 -4.23 23.30
CA PHE A 226 0.66 -4.53 22.18
C PHE A 226 -0.66 -5.12 22.65
N ARG A 227 -1.75 -4.44 22.34
CA ARG A 227 -3.13 -4.85 22.65
C ARG A 227 -3.88 -5.20 21.40
N GLU A 228 -4.04 -6.51 21.14
CA GLU A 228 -4.70 -7.01 19.93
C GLU A 228 -6.19 -6.68 19.93
N MET A 229 -6.75 -6.31 18.79
CA MET A 229 -8.21 -6.16 18.62
C MET A 229 -8.91 -7.51 18.64
N GLU A 230 -10.14 -7.54 19.14
CA GLU A 230 -11.01 -8.74 19.13
C GLU A 230 -11.10 -9.39 17.73
N PHE A 231 -11.19 -8.56 16.67
CA PHE A 231 -11.18 -9.01 15.27
C PHE A 231 -9.93 -8.43 14.57
N GLY A 232 -8.76 -8.99 14.91
CA GLY A 232 -7.47 -8.70 14.28
C GLY A 232 -7.02 -9.79 13.32
N GLY A 233 -5.91 -9.57 12.64
CA GLY A 233 -5.26 -10.54 11.76
C GLY A 233 -6.14 -10.98 10.61
N ASP A 234 -6.26 -12.30 10.44
CA ASP A 234 -7.04 -12.92 9.36
C ASP A 234 -8.56 -12.69 9.48
N TYR A 235 -9.04 -12.31 10.66
CA TYR A 235 -10.44 -12.03 10.95
C TYR A 235 -10.78 -10.54 11.01
N ASN A 236 -9.83 -9.67 10.63
CA ASN A 236 -10.00 -8.23 10.71
C ASN A 236 -11.24 -7.73 9.96
N TRP A 237 -11.89 -6.72 10.54
CA TRP A 237 -12.99 -6.00 9.89
C TRP A 237 -12.47 -4.78 9.16
N CYS A 238 -13.15 -4.44 8.06
CA CYS A 238 -12.82 -3.25 7.26
C CYS A 238 -12.96 -1.96 8.09
N CYS A 239 -12.10 -0.99 7.82
CA CYS A 239 -12.19 0.37 8.37
C CYS A 239 -13.19 1.28 7.64
N GLY A 240 -13.67 0.87 6.46
CA GLY A 240 -14.53 1.70 5.61
C GLY A 240 -13.75 2.72 4.74
N GLY A 241 -12.43 2.77 4.84
CA GLY A 241 -11.59 3.81 4.20
C GLY A 241 -11.38 3.64 2.70
N GLY A 242 -11.18 2.41 2.23
CA GLY A 242 -10.64 2.14 0.89
C GLY A 242 -11.59 1.46 -0.09
N GLY A 243 -10.99 0.76 -1.06
CA GLY A 243 -11.70 -0.05 -2.04
C GLY A 243 -12.44 0.70 -3.15
N GLY A 244 -12.10 1.95 -3.39
CA GLY A 244 -12.78 2.83 -4.34
C GLY A 244 -14.01 3.51 -3.77
N VAL A 245 -14.58 3.02 -2.66
CA VAL A 245 -15.77 3.63 -2.01
C VAL A 245 -15.47 5.03 -1.47
N VAL A 246 -14.20 5.31 -1.18
CA VAL A 246 -13.73 6.64 -0.74
C VAL A 246 -14.04 7.75 -1.73
N THR A 247 -14.13 7.42 -3.01
CA THR A 247 -14.44 8.40 -4.07
C THR A 247 -15.94 8.62 -4.28
N ILE A 248 -16.80 7.80 -3.68
CA ILE A 248 -18.24 7.77 -3.94
C ILE A 248 -18.97 8.45 -2.79
N THR A 249 -19.35 9.72 -2.97
CA THR A 249 -19.98 10.55 -1.94
C THR A 249 -21.23 9.91 -1.34
N ARG A 250 -22.09 9.31 -2.16
CA ARG A 250 -23.29 8.60 -1.67
C ARG A 250 -23.01 7.41 -0.75
N ALA A 251 -21.77 6.90 -0.73
CA ALA A 251 -21.37 5.80 0.15
C ALA A 251 -20.90 6.28 1.55
N ASP A 252 -20.77 7.57 1.79
CA ASP A 252 -20.29 8.13 3.05
C ASP A 252 -21.07 7.66 4.29
N PRO A 253 -22.42 7.58 4.29
CA PRO A 253 -23.15 7.07 5.45
C PRO A 253 -22.75 5.61 5.80
N LEU A 254 -22.55 4.76 4.78
CA LEU A 254 -22.10 3.39 4.96
C LEU A 254 -20.67 3.35 5.52
N ARG A 255 -19.76 4.14 4.92
CA ARG A 255 -18.36 4.24 5.34
C ARG A 255 -18.24 4.65 6.82
N ARG A 256 -18.99 5.68 7.22
CA ARG A 256 -19.01 6.17 8.62
C ARG A 256 -19.54 5.12 9.60
N ARG A 257 -20.52 4.32 9.21
CA ARG A 257 -21.01 3.20 10.04
C ARG A 257 -19.95 2.11 10.22
N VAL A 258 -19.27 1.74 9.13
CA VAL A 258 -18.17 0.76 9.18
C VAL A 258 -17.02 1.29 10.04
N PHE A 259 -16.64 2.55 9.85
CA PHE A 259 -15.61 3.22 10.66
C PHE A 259 -15.96 3.21 12.15
N LYS A 260 -17.22 3.53 12.50
CA LYS A 260 -17.67 3.48 13.90
C LYS A 260 -17.47 2.09 14.51
N LEU A 261 -17.89 1.04 13.81
CA LEU A 261 -17.68 -0.35 14.27
C LEU A 261 -16.19 -0.68 14.47
N LYS A 262 -15.32 -0.14 13.64
CA LYS A 262 -13.87 -0.29 13.80
C LYS A 262 -13.37 0.48 15.02
N MET A 263 -13.84 1.71 15.24
CA MET A 263 -13.46 2.50 16.40
C MET A 263 -13.93 1.88 17.70
N ASP A 264 -15.13 1.30 17.74
CA ASP A 264 -15.61 0.54 18.90
C ASP A 264 -14.67 -0.64 19.26
N GLN A 265 -14.00 -1.24 18.27
CA GLN A 265 -12.98 -2.28 18.51
C GLN A 265 -11.65 -1.69 19.01
N VAL A 266 -11.24 -0.54 18.48
CA VAL A 266 -10.04 0.18 18.93
C VAL A 266 -10.19 0.62 20.38
N GLU A 267 -11.30 1.26 20.71
CA GLU A 267 -11.60 1.76 22.07
C GLU A 267 -11.56 0.66 23.12
N LYS A 268 -12.08 -0.55 22.80
CA LYS A 268 -12.02 -1.72 23.68
C LYS A 268 -10.60 -2.18 24.03
N THR A 269 -9.60 -1.82 23.22
CA THR A 269 -8.20 -2.18 23.51
C THR A 269 -7.58 -1.28 24.57
N GLU A 270 -8.16 -0.10 24.82
CA GLU A 270 -7.63 0.92 25.72
C GLU A 270 -6.16 1.29 25.40
N ALA A 271 -5.74 1.11 24.14
CA ALA A 271 -4.39 1.45 23.71
C ALA A 271 -4.25 2.95 23.43
N ASP A 272 -3.08 3.52 23.76
CA ASP A 272 -2.80 4.94 23.55
C ASP A 272 -2.75 5.31 22.06
N GLN A 273 -2.35 4.36 21.21
CA GLN A 273 -2.14 4.61 19.78
C GLN A 273 -2.68 3.47 18.93
N LEU A 274 -3.30 3.86 17.81
CA LEU A 274 -3.67 2.97 16.72
C LEU A 274 -2.62 3.04 15.62
N LEU A 275 -2.06 1.90 15.25
CA LEU A 275 -1.15 1.77 14.11
C LEU A 275 -1.89 1.16 12.91
N SER A 276 -1.58 1.63 11.73
CA SER A 276 -2.03 1.02 10.48
C SER A 276 -0.98 1.22 9.38
N ALA A 277 -0.84 0.25 8.50
CA ALA A 277 0.06 0.32 7.36
C ALA A 277 -0.70 0.56 6.04
N CYS A 278 -1.73 1.41 6.10
CA CYS A 278 -2.50 1.84 4.92
C CYS A 278 -2.98 3.28 5.13
N ALA A 279 -2.60 4.18 4.26
CA ALA A 279 -2.92 5.61 4.34
C ALA A 279 -4.42 5.93 4.20
N ASN A 280 -5.22 4.99 3.69
CA ASN A 280 -6.68 5.13 3.61
C ASN A 280 -7.42 4.55 4.82
N CYS A 281 -6.73 3.85 5.70
CA CYS A 281 -7.31 3.30 6.90
C CYS A 281 -7.15 4.22 8.10
#